data_fa6da9bad340be9fbc396b19b7edadfd
#
_entry.id   fa6da9bad340be9fbc396b19b7edadfd
#
_cell.length_a   1.000
_cell.length_b   1.000
_cell.length_c   1.000
_cell.angle_alpha   90.00
_cell.angle_beta   90.00
_cell.angle_gamma   90.00
#
_symmetry.space_group_name_H-M   'P 1'
#
loop_
_entity.id
_entity.type
_entity.pdbx_description
1 polymer ?
#
loop_
_entity_poly.entity_id
_entity_poly.type
_entity_poly.pdbx_seq_one_letter_code
_entity_poly.pdbx_strand_id
1 'polypeptide(L)'
;MSRRTAHVIGAGVAGLSAAVRLAEAGLDVVVHEAARAAGGRCRSYYDQALGLVIDNGNHLLLSGNHTALDYLGRIGSLDALTGPPSAVFDFADLRSGKRWRIRPNDGRVPWWLLDRNRRAPGTALREYFAPLAAFVAPATATLAQTMSCAGPLYERLWRPVLLAGLNTDPREGSASLAAAMLRETLGAGGRACRPLIANQGLSRAFIDPALAFLAARQAKVRFGERLRGVRFEGARAVALDFEAESLTLSDDDGVVIAVPSWVVGDLLPDLETPDEHRAIVNAHFRIAPPTGQPAILGVINGLTEWLFAFSDHVSTTISGADRLLDRSREDLAAEIWREVSALTGLPPDLPPWQIVKERRATFAATPAQDAKRPPARTRWNNVALAGDWTQTGLPATLESAVRSGYRAASILIGTRASTPQARLARSASP
;
A
#
# COMPACT_ATOMS: atom_id res chain seq x y z
N MET A 1 -10.49 -23.11 -30.23
CA MET A 1 -10.98 -21.83 -29.71
C MET A 1 -9.77 -21.06 -29.18
N SER A 2 -9.49 -19.85 -29.69
CA SER A 2 -8.43 -19.01 -29.13
C SER A 2 -8.79 -18.69 -27.67
N ARG A 3 -7.82 -18.79 -26.77
CA ARG A 3 -8.03 -18.38 -25.38
C ARG A 3 -8.22 -16.87 -25.35
N ARG A 4 -9.11 -16.43 -24.47
CA ARG A 4 -9.34 -15.03 -24.18
C ARG A 4 -8.09 -14.40 -23.57
N THR A 5 -7.61 -13.28 -24.13
CA THR A 5 -6.45 -12.56 -23.61
C THR A 5 -6.88 -11.45 -22.64
N ALA A 6 -6.17 -11.35 -21.54
CA ALA A 6 -6.29 -10.23 -20.60
C ALA A 6 -4.99 -9.40 -20.64
N HIS A 7 -5.12 -8.15 -21.09
CA HIS A 7 -4.04 -7.17 -21.09
C HIS A 7 -4.05 -6.39 -19.79
N VAL A 8 -2.96 -6.45 -19.02
CA VAL A 8 -2.80 -5.73 -17.76
C VAL A 8 -1.77 -4.63 -17.95
N ILE A 9 -2.19 -3.38 -17.80
CA ILE A 9 -1.37 -2.20 -18.02
C ILE A 9 -0.82 -1.71 -16.68
N GLY A 10 0.46 -1.96 -16.44
CA GLY A 10 1.20 -1.66 -15.21
C GLY A 10 1.53 -2.92 -14.42
N ALA A 11 2.82 -3.13 -14.12
CA ALA A 11 3.35 -4.23 -13.32
C ALA A 11 3.64 -3.83 -11.85
N GLY A 12 2.86 -2.89 -11.30
CA GLY A 12 2.80 -2.66 -9.85
C GLY A 12 2.01 -3.76 -9.14
N VAL A 13 1.96 -3.74 -7.80
CA VAL A 13 1.26 -4.77 -7.00
C VAL A 13 -0.21 -4.93 -7.42
N ALA A 14 -0.91 -3.86 -7.73
CA ALA A 14 -2.30 -3.91 -8.20
C ALA A 14 -2.44 -4.67 -9.54
N GLY A 15 -1.57 -4.37 -10.52
CA GLY A 15 -1.57 -5.05 -11.81
C GLY A 15 -1.12 -6.51 -11.69
N LEU A 16 -0.05 -6.79 -10.95
CA LEU A 16 0.43 -8.15 -10.74
C LEU A 16 -0.60 -9.01 -10.01
N SER A 17 -1.29 -8.47 -9.00
CA SER A 17 -2.35 -9.21 -8.30
C SER A 17 -3.56 -9.50 -9.20
N ALA A 18 -3.91 -8.57 -10.10
CA ALA A 18 -4.92 -8.83 -11.12
C ALA A 18 -4.45 -9.91 -12.11
N ALA A 19 -3.21 -9.82 -12.59
CA ALA A 19 -2.62 -10.78 -13.53
C ALA A 19 -2.57 -12.20 -12.93
N VAL A 20 -2.17 -12.35 -11.67
CA VAL A 20 -2.18 -13.64 -10.96
C VAL A 20 -3.58 -14.25 -10.94
N ARG A 21 -4.60 -13.47 -10.57
CA ARG A 21 -5.99 -13.94 -10.53
C ARG A 21 -6.56 -14.30 -11.90
N LEU A 22 -6.21 -13.54 -12.94
CA LEU A 22 -6.63 -13.80 -14.31
C LEU A 22 -5.97 -15.08 -14.87
N ALA A 23 -4.67 -15.28 -14.59
CA ALA A 23 -3.95 -16.48 -14.97
C ALA A 23 -4.47 -17.73 -14.25
N GLU A 24 -4.83 -17.64 -12.96
CA GLU A 24 -5.50 -18.73 -12.23
C GLU A 24 -6.86 -19.09 -12.83
N ALA A 25 -7.57 -18.11 -13.36
CA ALA A 25 -8.85 -18.32 -14.04
C ALA A 25 -8.71 -18.89 -15.47
N GLY A 26 -7.48 -19.16 -15.93
CA GLY A 26 -7.18 -19.78 -17.22
C GLY A 26 -7.23 -18.83 -18.41
N LEU A 27 -7.10 -17.52 -18.21
CA LEU A 27 -6.95 -16.55 -19.30
C LEU A 27 -5.48 -16.52 -19.74
N ASP A 28 -5.25 -16.20 -21.01
CA ASP A 28 -3.93 -15.80 -21.48
C ASP A 28 -3.67 -14.37 -20.98
N VAL A 29 -2.56 -14.16 -20.27
CA VAL A 29 -2.27 -12.88 -19.63
C VAL A 29 -1.05 -12.24 -20.27
N VAL A 30 -1.17 -10.95 -20.61
CA VAL A 30 -0.06 -10.12 -21.06
C VAL A 30 0.00 -8.89 -20.16
N VAL A 31 1.08 -8.74 -19.41
CA VAL A 31 1.34 -7.56 -18.59
C VAL A 31 2.24 -6.62 -19.36
N HIS A 32 1.86 -5.35 -19.49
CA HIS A 32 2.61 -4.28 -20.15
C HIS A 32 3.08 -3.28 -19.10
N GLU A 33 4.39 -3.07 -18.99
CA GLU A 33 5.02 -2.17 -18.01
C GLU A 33 5.87 -1.12 -18.75
N ALA A 34 5.63 0.15 -18.45
CA ALA A 34 6.37 1.26 -19.05
C ALA A 34 7.84 1.35 -18.59
N ALA A 35 8.13 0.89 -17.39
CA ALA A 35 9.49 0.86 -16.83
C ALA A 35 10.25 -0.39 -17.28
N ARG A 36 11.56 -0.41 -16.98
CA ARG A 36 12.42 -1.56 -17.24
C ARG A 36 12.33 -2.66 -16.18
N ALA A 37 11.56 -2.43 -15.11
CA ALA A 37 11.38 -3.37 -14.02
C ALA A 37 9.97 -3.26 -13.45
N ALA A 38 9.46 -4.38 -12.92
CA ALA A 38 8.18 -4.44 -12.22
C ALA A 38 8.26 -3.87 -10.79
N GLY A 39 7.10 -3.71 -10.16
CA GLY A 39 6.94 -3.37 -8.75
C GLY A 39 6.39 -1.97 -8.50
N GLY A 40 6.61 -1.02 -9.41
CA GLY A 40 6.13 0.36 -9.22
C GLY A 40 6.67 0.98 -7.92
N ARG A 41 5.77 1.39 -7.01
CA ARG A 41 6.14 1.91 -5.68
C ARG A 41 6.60 0.82 -4.70
N CYS A 42 6.21 -0.43 -4.92
CA CYS A 42 6.57 -1.60 -4.10
C CYS A 42 7.74 -2.36 -4.75
N ARG A 43 8.88 -1.69 -4.92
CA ARG A 43 10.08 -2.29 -5.53
C ARG A 43 11.29 -2.17 -4.62
N SER A 44 12.19 -3.13 -4.73
CA SER A 44 13.55 -3.05 -4.21
C SER A 44 14.53 -2.86 -5.38
N TYR A 45 15.66 -2.26 -5.12
CA TYR A 45 16.72 -2.09 -6.11
C TYR A 45 18.09 -2.02 -5.43
N TYR A 46 19.11 -2.39 -6.18
CA TYR A 46 20.49 -2.25 -5.70
C TYR A 46 20.90 -0.79 -5.75
N ASP A 47 21.27 -0.23 -4.60
CA ASP A 47 21.81 1.12 -4.48
C ASP A 47 23.34 1.06 -4.46
N GLN A 48 23.97 1.73 -5.44
CA GLN A 48 25.43 1.70 -5.60
C GLN A 48 26.15 2.46 -4.48
N ALA A 49 25.56 3.53 -3.95
CA ALA A 49 26.17 4.32 -2.88
C ALA A 49 26.20 3.54 -1.55
N LEU A 50 25.16 2.77 -1.29
CA LEU A 50 25.07 1.91 -0.13
C LEU A 50 25.73 0.53 -0.34
N GLY A 51 25.85 0.06 -1.58
CA GLY A 51 26.34 -1.27 -1.90
C GLY A 51 25.42 -2.38 -1.38
N LEU A 52 24.11 -2.13 -1.28
CA LEU A 52 23.10 -3.10 -0.86
C LEU A 52 21.75 -2.87 -1.55
N VAL A 53 20.88 -3.85 -1.43
CA VAL A 53 19.50 -3.73 -1.92
C VAL A 53 18.67 -2.96 -0.91
N ILE A 54 17.99 -1.92 -1.36
CA ILE A 54 17.05 -1.13 -0.55
C ILE A 54 15.66 -1.12 -1.19
N ASP A 55 14.66 -0.86 -0.37
CA ASP A 55 13.30 -0.63 -0.83
C ASP A 55 13.06 0.83 -1.23
N ASN A 56 12.20 1.05 -2.23
CA ASN A 56 11.76 2.40 -2.59
C ASN A 56 11.09 3.12 -1.41
N GLY A 57 10.55 2.37 -0.48
CA GLY A 57 9.98 2.83 0.78
C GLY A 57 9.66 1.67 1.69
N ASN A 58 9.75 1.88 3.01
CA ASN A 58 9.43 0.84 3.96
C ASN A 58 7.91 0.62 4.00
N HIS A 59 7.50 -0.63 3.98
CA HIS A 59 6.10 -1.01 4.12
C HIS A 59 5.90 -1.92 5.33
N LEU A 60 4.95 -1.55 6.16
CA LEU A 60 4.44 -2.35 7.25
C LEU A 60 3.10 -2.97 6.83
N LEU A 61 3.00 -4.29 6.87
CA LEU A 61 1.72 -4.97 6.82
C LEU A 61 1.26 -5.30 8.24
N LEU A 62 -0.04 -5.44 8.39
CA LEU A 62 -0.64 -6.01 9.58
C LEU A 62 -1.28 -7.35 9.24
N SER A 63 -1.34 -8.26 10.20
CA SER A 63 -1.94 -9.58 9.99
C SER A 63 -3.43 -9.56 9.63
N GLY A 64 -4.08 -8.40 9.73
CA GLY A 64 -5.43 -8.12 9.23
C GLY A 64 -5.51 -7.74 7.75
N ASN A 65 -4.37 -7.58 7.08
CA ASN A 65 -4.31 -7.31 5.64
C ASN A 65 -4.53 -8.60 4.85
N HIS A 66 -5.74 -9.13 4.94
CA HIS A 66 -6.07 -10.48 4.47
C HIS A 66 -5.90 -10.66 2.97
N THR A 67 -6.20 -9.63 2.15
CA THR A 67 -6.07 -9.75 0.69
C THR A 67 -4.61 -9.75 0.27
N ALA A 68 -3.77 -8.93 0.91
CA ALA A 68 -2.33 -8.94 0.66
C ALA A 68 -1.70 -10.27 1.08
N LEU A 69 -2.09 -10.83 2.23
CA LEU A 69 -1.59 -12.13 2.69
C LEU A 69 -2.09 -13.28 1.80
N ASP A 70 -3.34 -13.25 1.32
CA ASP A 70 -3.84 -14.22 0.33
C ASP A 70 -3.03 -14.16 -0.98
N TYR A 71 -2.72 -12.95 -1.45
CA TYR A 71 -1.87 -12.78 -2.62
C TYR A 71 -0.48 -13.42 -2.43
N LEU A 72 0.17 -13.14 -1.30
CA LEU A 72 1.48 -13.75 -0.98
C LEU A 72 1.38 -15.28 -0.87
N GLY A 73 0.29 -15.80 -0.33
CA GLY A 73 0.03 -17.24 -0.29
C GLY A 73 -0.10 -17.86 -1.69
N ARG A 74 -0.77 -17.18 -2.62
CA ARG A 74 -0.93 -17.63 -4.00
C ARG A 74 0.37 -17.67 -4.79
N ILE A 75 1.24 -16.68 -4.59
CA ILE A 75 2.54 -16.61 -5.24
C ILE A 75 3.65 -17.36 -4.48
N GLY A 76 3.31 -17.98 -3.31
CA GLY A 76 4.23 -18.81 -2.55
C GLY A 76 5.31 -18.05 -1.77
N SER A 77 5.00 -16.84 -1.27
CA SER A 77 5.98 -15.96 -0.59
C SER A 77 5.56 -15.47 0.80
N LEU A 78 4.64 -16.17 1.47
CA LEU A 78 4.22 -15.81 2.85
C LEU A 78 5.38 -15.81 3.85
N ASP A 79 6.35 -16.68 3.67
CA ASP A 79 7.57 -16.82 4.48
C ASP A 79 8.55 -15.65 4.31
N ALA A 80 8.39 -14.83 3.26
CA ALA A 80 9.16 -13.60 3.09
C ALA A 80 8.80 -12.50 4.09
N LEU A 81 7.66 -12.65 4.79
CA LEU A 81 7.24 -11.75 5.85
C LEU A 81 7.69 -12.24 7.22
N THR A 82 8.25 -11.35 8.00
CA THR A 82 8.65 -11.61 9.39
C THR A 82 7.98 -10.63 10.34
N GLY A 83 7.78 -11.04 11.58
CA GLY A 83 7.21 -10.20 12.62
C GLY A 83 7.09 -10.92 13.96
N PRO A 84 6.75 -10.21 15.04
CA PRO A 84 6.60 -10.80 16.37
C PRO A 84 5.42 -11.80 16.39
N PRO A 85 5.43 -12.77 17.32
CA PRO A 85 4.35 -13.76 17.42
C PRO A 85 3.01 -13.16 17.87
N SER A 86 3.01 -11.98 18.45
CA SER A 86 1.81 -11.26 18.90
C SER A 86 1.86 -9.79 18.47
N ALA A 87 0.73 -9.09 18.56
CA ALA A 87 0.67 -7.65 18.32
C ALA A 87 1.46 -6.88 19.37
N VAL A 88 2.58 -6.31 18.95
CA VAL A 88 3.47 -5.51 19.80
C VAL A 88 3.96 -4.33 18.98
N PHE A 89 3.81 -3.13 19.54
CA PHE A 89 4.29 -1.89 18.93
C PHE A 89 5.16 -1.16 19.94
N ASP A 90 6.42 -1.01 19.59
CA ASP A 90 7.39 -0.25 20.37
C ASP A 90 7.37 1.22 19.93
N PHE A 91 7.43 2.13 20.91
CA PHE A 91 7.47 3.57 20.67
C PHE A 91 8.57 4.23 21.50
N ALA A 92 9.09 5.35 21.00
CA ALA A 92 10.03 6.21 21.70
C ALA A 92 9.66 7.68 21.51
N ASP A 93 9.84 8.46 22.57
CA ASP A 93 9.73 9.92 22.53
C ASP A 93 11.15 10.51 22.48
N LEU A 94 11.50 11.10 21.36
CA LEU A 94 12.84 11.65 21.14
C LEU A 94 13.17 12.80 22.10
N ARG A 95 12.18 13.60 22.51
CA ARG A 95 12.37 14.73 23.41
C ARG A 95 12.66 14.32 24.86
N SER A 96 11.93 13.31 25.36
CA SER A 96 12.03 12.87 26.73
C SER A 96 12.89 11.62 26.95
N GLY A 97 13.30 10.94 25.88
CA GLY A 97 13.98 9.64 25.93
C GLY A 97 13.10 8.48 26.41
N LYS A 98 11.83 8.73 26.71
CA LYS A 98 10.91 7.68 27.21
C LYS A 98 10.55 6.70 26.14
N ARG A 99 10.50 5.40 26.51
CA ARG A 99 10.03 4.31 25.66
C ARG A 99 8.82 3.65 26.28
N TRP A 100 7.90 3.17 25.44
CA TRP A 100 6.74 2.39 25.88
C TRP A 100 6.37 1.38 24.80
N ARG A 101 5.49 0.47 25.18
CA ARG A 101 5.05 -0.63 24.33
C ARG A 101 3.53 -0.77 24.41
N ILE A 102 2.90 -0.84 23.24
CA ILE A 102 1.47 -1.13 23.12
C ILE A 102 1.33 -2.62 22.80
N ARG A 103 0.51 -3.32 23.60
CA ARG A 103 0.29 -4.78 23.46
C ARG A 103 -1.21 -5.10 23.46
N PRO A 104 -1.91 -4.98 22.32
CA PRO A 104 -3.28 -5.44 22.21
C PRO A 104 -3.40 -6.94 22.53
N ASN A 105 -4.50 -7.34 23.12
CA ASN A 105 -4.83 -8.77 23.26
C ASN A 105 -5.42 -9.31 21.94
N ASP A 106 -5.34 -10.61 21.72
CA ASP A 106 -5.73 -11.25 20.46
C ASP A 106 -7.20 -11.07 20.08
N GLY A 107 -8.10 -11.03 21.07
CA GLY A 107 -9.54 -10.89 20.82
C GLY A 107 -9.98 -9.45 20.56
N ARG A 108 -11.21 -9.32 20.04
CA ARG A 108 -11.83 -8.02 19.71
C ARG A 108 -12.14 -7.15 20.93
N VAL A 109 -12.45 -7.77 22.07
CA VAL A 109 -12.70 -7.04 23.32
C VAL A 109 -11.36 -6.58 23.88
N PRO A 110 -11.12 -5.27 24.03
CA PRO A 110 -9.79 -4.75 24.32
C PRO A 110 -9.43 -4.81 25.83
N TRP A 111 -9.39 -6.00 26.40
CA TRP A 111 -9.03 -6.22 27.82
C TRP A 111 -7.65 -5.66 28.18
N TRP A 112 -6.72 -5.59 27.23
CA TRP A 112 -5.40 -5.01 27.41
C TRP A 112 -5.43 -3.57 27.90
N LEU A 113 -6.52 -2.84 27.67
CA LEU A 113 -6.70 -1.48 28.16
C LEU A 113 -6.82 -1.39 29.69
N LEU A 114 -7.13 -2.48 30.37
CA LEU A 114 -7.17 -2.52 31.83
C LEU A 114 -5.78 -2.65 32.45
N ASP A 115 -4.78 -3.12 31.70
CA ASP A 115 -3.39 -3.24 32.13
C ASP A 115 -2.58 -2.00 31.73
N ARG A 116 -2.13 -1.22 32.71
CA ARG A 116 -1.34 0.01 32.49
C ARG A 116 -0.01 -0.25 31.77
N ASN A 117 0.59 -1.43 31.92
CA ASN A 117 1.85 -1.79 31.28
C ASN A 117 1.72 -2.12 29.79
N ARG A 118 0.49 -2.25 29.30
CA ARG A 118 0.17 -2.54 27.88
C ARG A 118 -0.27 -1.30 27.12
N ARG A 119 -0.38 -0.16 27.78
CA ARG A 119 -0.90 1.11 27.24
C ARG A 119 0.21 2.16 27.12
N ALA A 120 -0.08 3.23 26.37
CA ALA A 120 0.75 4.42 26.39
C ALA A 120 0.76 5.06 27.80
N PRO A 121 1.92 5.45 28.36
CA PRO A 121 1.99 6.00 29.71
C PRO A 121 1.27 7.34 29.82
N GLY A 122 0.68 7.61 30.98
CA GLY A 122 0.01 8.89 31.28
C GLY A 122 -1.23 9.17 30.44
N THR A 123 -1.96 8.11 30.03
CA THR A 123 -3.17 8.23 29.21
C THR A 123 -4.40 7.69 29.94
N ALA A 124 -5.55 8.29 29.69
CA ALA A 124 -6.81 7.86 30.26
C ALA A 124 -7.48 6.78 29.36
N LEU A 125 -8.19 5.85 29.99
CA LEU A 125 -8.86 4.73 29.30
C LEU A 125 -9.83 5.23 28.22
N ARG A 126 -10.61 6.29 28.51
CA ARG A 126 -11.60 6.86 27.59
C ARG A 126 -11.01 7.36 26.28
N GLU A 127 -9.75 7.80 26.27
CA GLU A 127 -9.09 8.36 25.08
C GLU A 127 -8.87 7.29 24.00
N TYR A 128 -8.78 6.00 24.40
CA TYR A 128 -8.63 4.87 23.46
C TYR A 128 -9.88 4.65 22.61
N PHE A 129 -11.03 5.13 23.04
CA PHE A 129 -12.29 5.03 22.33
C PHE A 129 -12.60 6.27 21.46
N ALA A 130 -11.74 7.29 21.47
CA ALA A 130 -11.93 8.50 20.67
C ALA A 130 -12.18 8.24 19.19
N PRO A 131 -11.49 7.29 18.49
CA PRO A 131 -11.74 7.02 17.08
C PRO A 131 -13.08 6.36 16.78
N LEU A 132 -13.85 5.90 17.78
CA LEU A 132 -15.14 5.24 17.53
C LEU A 132 -16.15 6.17 16.84
N ALA A 133 -16.07 7.47 17.08
CA ALA A 133 -16.96 8.42 16.42
C ALA A 133 -16.76 8.46 14.88
N ALA A 134 -15.56 8.14 14.39
CA ALA A 134 -15.30 8.06 12.97
C ALA A 134 -16.07 6.92 12.26
N PHE A 135 -16.49 5.88 13.00
CA PHE A 135 -17.22 4.73 12.42
C PHE A 135 -18.66 5.04 12.02
N VAL A 136 -19.22 6.10 12.57
CA VAL A 136 -20.59 6.56 12.29
C VAL A 136 -20.63 7.94 11.64
N ALA A 137 -19.47 8.51 11.33
CA ALA A 137 -19.35 9.82 10.71
C ALA A 137 -19.78 9.79 9.23
N PRO A 138 -20.31 10.89 8.70
CA PRO A 138 -20.59 11.00 7.27
C PRO A 138 -19.28 10.91 6.46
N ALA A 139 -19.39 10.46 5.21
CA ALA A 139 -18.22 10.28 4.31
C ALA A 139 -17.44 11.59 4.06
N THR A 140 -18.09 12.74 4.25
CA THR A 140 -17.48 14.07 4.11
C THR A 140 -16.71 14.54 5.35
N ALA A 141 -16.77 13.80 6.46
CA ALA A 141 -16.14 14.21 7.71
C ALA A 141 -14.63 13.96 7.73
N THR A 142 -13.90 14.91 8.28
CA THR A 142 -12.49 14.72 8.66
C THR A 142 -12.39 14.10 10.06
N LEU A 143 -11.23 13.55 10.40
CA LEU A 143 -10.99 13.03 11.75
C LEU A 143 -11.09 14.12 12.82
N ALA A 144 -10.63 15.36 12.54
CA ALA A 144 -10.74 16.47 13.47
C ALA A 144 -12.19 16.85 13.81
N GLN A 145 -13.15 16.54 12.93
CA GLN A 145 -14.57 16.74 13.19
C GLN A 145 -15.19 15.60 14.04
N THR A 146 -14.52 14.48 14.17
CA THR A 146 -15.03 13.29 14.87
C THR A 146 -14.35 13.04 16.21
N MET A 147 -13.09 13.43 16.35
CA MET A 147 -12.32 13.23 17.59
C MET A 147 -11.35 14.39 17.85
N SER A 148 -10.98 14.57 19.11
CA SER A 148 -9.91 15.52 19.46
C SER A 148 -8.57 15.03 18.89
N CYS A 149 -7.98 15.82 18.00
CA CYS A 149 -6.64 15.60 17.48
C CYS A 149 -5.57 16.28 18.34
N ALA A 150 -5.66 16.10 19.66
CA ALA A 150 -4.75 16.66 20.67
C ALA A 150 -4.73 15.79 21.92
N GLY A 151 -3.72 16.01 22.77
CA GLY A 151 -3.58 15.35 24.05
C GLY A 151 -2.60 14.15 24.04
N PRO A 152 -2.26 13.63 25.24
CA PRO A 152 -1.18 12.65 25.38
C PRO A 152 -1.36 11.37 24.56
N LEU A 153 -2.57 10.80 24.51
CA LEU A 153 -2.81 9.57 23.74
C LEU A 153 -2.82 9.83 22.25
N TYR A 154 -3.36 10.99 21.81
CA TYR A 154 -3.30 11.34 20.41
C TYR A 154 -1.85 11.39 19.92
N GLU A 155 -0.97 12.11 20.60
CA GLU A 155 0.43 12.23 20.21
C GLU A 155 1.21 10.91 20.31
N ARG A 156 0.90 10.06 21.32
CA ARG A 156 1.64 8.83 21.59
C ARG A 156 1.16 7.59 20.85
N LEU A 157 -0.02 7.62 20.29
CA LEU A 157 -0.60 6.47 19.59
C LEU A 157 -1.39 6.86 18.34
N TRP A 158 -2.44 7.69 18.48
CA TRP A 158 -3.36 7.89 17.37
C TRP A 158 -2.72 8.65 16.21
N ARG A 159 -1.99 9.73 16.47
CA ARG A 159 -1.31 10.49 15.43
C ARG A 159 -0.32 9.62 14.62
N PRO A 160 0.67 8.92 15.24
CA PRO A 160 1.61 8.10 14.47
C PRO A 160 0.92 6.95 13.70
N VAL A 161 -0.08 6.29 14.27
CA VAL A 161 -0.81 5.20 13.60
C VAL A 161 -1.67 5.71 12.44
N LEU A 162 -2.42 6.79 12.66
CA LEU A 162 -3.30 7.38 11.64
C LEU A 162 -2.49 8.01 10.51
N LEU A 163 -1.40 8.73 10.84
CA LEU A 163 -0.53 9.34 9.85
C LEU A 163 0.17 8.27 8.99
N ALA A 164 0.67 7.19 9.59
CA ALA A 164 1.26 6.09 8.83
C ALA A 164 0.27 5.40 7.89
N GLY A 165 -0.98 5.24 8.32
CA GLY A 165 -2.00 4.57 7.51
C GLY A 165 -2.63 5.43 6.43
N LEU A 166 -2.77 6.74 6.67
CA LEU A 166 -3.39 7.69 5.74
C LEU A 166 -2.35 8.42 4.87
N ASN A 167 -1.12 8.52 5.30
CA ASN A 167 -0.09 9.40 4.73
C ASN A 167 -0.57 10.86 4.56
N THR A 168 -1.47 11.28 5.41
CA THR A 168 -2.15 12.59 5.40
C THR A 168 -2.30 13.02 6.85
N ASP A 169 -2.12 14.31 7.15
CA ASP A 169 -2.33 14.79 8.53
C ASP A 169 -3.70 14.30 9.02
N PRO A 170 -3.79 13.60 10.16
CA PRO A 170 -5.07 13.10 10.65
C PRO A 170 -6.13 14.18 10.82
N ARG A 171 -5.75 15.45 11.05
CA ARG A 171 -6.72 16.54 11.18
C ARG A 171 -7.54 16.77 9.92
N GLU A 172 -6.93 16.61 8.74
CA GLU A 172 -7.59 16.73 7.42
C GLU A 172 -7.98 15.37 6.83
N GLY A 173 -7.50 14.28 7.44
CA GLY A 173 -7.72 12.92 6.97
C GLY A 173 -9.19 12.51 7.03
N SER A 174 -9.62 11.69 6.06
CA SER A 174 -10.98 11.14 5.97
C SER A 174 -11.29 10.25 7.18
N ALA A 175 -12.35 10.57 7.92
CA ALA A 175 -12.83 9.75 9.02
C ALA A 175 -13.25 8.35 8.56
N SER A 176 -13.87 8.23 7.39
CA SER A 176 -14.31 6.96 6.82
C SER A 176 -13.14 6.04 6.46
N LEU A 177 -12.07 6.57 5.85
CA LEU A 177 -10.87 5.78 5.53
C LEU A 177 -10.12 5.34 6.79
N ALA A 178 -9.99 6.23 7.78
CA ALA A 178 -9.40 5.89 9.08
C ALA A 178 -10.21 4.81 9.80
N ALA A 179 -11.54 4.95 9.85
CA ALA A 179 -12.43 3.96 10.45
C ALA A 179 -12.33 2.60 9.75
N ALA A 180 -12.28 2.57 8.41
CA ALA A 180 -12.13 1.33 7.66
C ALA A 180 -10.80 0.62 7.97
N MET A 181 -9.69 1.36 7.98
CA MET A 181 -8.38 0.84 8.37
C MET A 181 -8.39 0.29 9.81
N LEU A 182 -8.89 1.07 10.77
CA LEU A 182 -8.95 0.65 12.16
C LEU A 182 -9.86 -0.55 12.38
N ARG A 183 -10.98 -0.66 11.64
CA ARG A 183 -11.90 -1.80 11.73
C ARG A 183 -11.23 -3.12 11.34
N GLU A 184 -10.42 -3.11 10.31
CA GLU A 184 -9.73 -4.31 9.80
C GLU A 184 -8.46 -4.65 10.60
N THR A 185 -7.99 -3.75 11.46
CA THR A 185 -6.74 -3.90 12.23
C THR A 185 -6.99 -3.89 13.73
N LEU A 186 -6.75 -2.79 14.43
CA LEU A 186 -6.89 -2.66 15.89
C LEU A 186 -8.29 -3.02 16.40
N GLY A 187 -9.34 -2.65 15.67
CA GLY A 187 -10.73 -2.98 15.99
C GLY A 187 -11.08 -4.45 15.83
N ALA A 188 -10.30 -5.20 15.06
CA ALA A 188 -10.42 -6.65 14.92
C ALA A 188 -9.63 -7.43 15.99
N GLY A 189 -8.86 -6.72 16.84
CA GLY A 189 -8.05 -7.29 17.92
C GLY A 189 -6.61 -7.60 17.52
N GLY A 190 -5.79 -8.00 18.48
CA GLY A 190 -4.37 -8.23 18.29
C GLY A 190 -4.02 -9.23 17.20
N ARG A 191 -4.87 -10.24 16.97
CA ARG A 191 -4.67 -11.18 15.86
C ARG A 191 -4.62 -10.52 14.49
N ALA A 192 -5.32 -9.39 14.31
CA ALA A 192 -5.38 -8.66 13.05
C ALA A 192 -4.39 -7.49 12.97
N CYS A 193 -3.68 -7.16 14.06
CA CYS A 193 -2.76 -6.03 14.05
C CYS A 193 -1.31 -6.42 14.40
N ARG A 194 -0.94 -7.68 14.23
CA ARG A 194 0.46 -8.11 14.34
C ARG A 194 1.28 -7.51 13.20
N PRO A 195 2.36 -6.74 13.50
CA PRO A 195 3.17 -6.12 12.47
C PRO A 195 4.02 -7.14 11.71
N LEU A 196 4.09 -6.99 10.39
CA LEU A 196 4.82 -7.86 9.48
C LEU A 196 5.62 -7.00 8.48
N ILE A 197 6.90 -7.34 8.29
CA ILE A 197 7.79 -6.67 7.34
C ILE A 197 8.41 -7.66 6.37
N ALA A 198 8.70 -7.20 5.14
CA ALA A 198 9.46 -7.93 4.15
C ALA A 198 10.96 -7.81 4.48
N ASN A 199 11.50 -8.74 5.25
CA ASN A 199 12.85 -8.65 5.82
C ASN A 199 13.98 -8.72 4.77
N GLN A 200 13.68 -9.24 3.57
CA GLN A 200 14.65 -9.37 2.46
C GLN A 200 14.26 -8.49 1.25
N GLY A 201 13.46 -7.46 1.49
CA GLY A 201 13.00 -6.50 0.50
C GLY A 201 11.63 -6.83 -0.10
N LEU A 202 10.97 -5.77 -0.54
CA LEU A 202 9.61 -5.82 -1.08
C LEU A 202 9.52 -6.59 -2.40
N SER A 203 10.53 -6.45 -3.28
CA SER A 203 10.53 -7.19 -4.55
C SER A 203 10.54 -8.69 -4.32
N ARG A 204 11.35 -9.18 -3.38
CA ARG A 204 11.42 -10.60 -3.04
C ARG A 204 10.11 -11.13 -2.43
N ALA A 205 9.35 -10.28 -1.73
CA ALA A 205 8.07 -10.69 -1.17
C ALA A 205 6.93 -10.60 -2.17
N PHE A 206 6.78 -9.49 -2.89
CA PHE A 206 5.58 -9.16 -3.65
C PHE A 206 5.72 -9.26 -5.17
N ILE A 207 6.94 -9.14 -5.71
CA ILE A 207 7.16 -8.93 -7.15
C ILE A 207 7.77 -10.16 -7.82
N ASP A 208 8.96 -10.58 -7.39
CA ASP A 208 9.69 -11.67 -8.03
C ASP A 208 8.92 -13.00 -8.01
N PRO A 209 8.27 -13.39 -6.89
CA PRO A 209 7.44 -14.60 -6.87
C PRO A 209 6.21 -14.49 -7.78
N ALA A 210 5.63 -13.29 -7.93
CA ALA A 210 4.51 -13.08 -8.84
C ALA A 210 4.93 -13.22 -10.31
N LEU A 211 6.09 -12.67 -10.66
CA LEU A 211 6.66 -12.85 -12.00
C LEU A 211 6.95 -14.31 -12.30
N ALA A 212 7.53 -15.05 -11.34
CA ALA A 212 7.77 -16.49 -11.45
C ALA A 212 6.46 -17.29 -11.58
N PHE A 213 5.43 -16.94 -10.78
CA PHE A 213 4.10 -17.54 -10.86
C PHE A 213 3.46 -17.35 -12.24
N LEU A 214 3.57 -16.14 -12.81
CA LEU A 214 3.04 -15.80 -14.12
C LEU A 214 3.80 -16.52 -15.24
N ALA A 215 5.15 -16.55 -15.15
CA ALA A 215 5.99 -17.27 -16.12
C ALA A 215 5.67 -18.77 -16.15
N ALA A 216 5.48 -19.41 -15.00
CA ALA A 216 5.08 -20.82 -14.90
C ALA A 216 3.72 -21.12 -15.57
N ARG A 217 2.89 -20.09 -15.79
CA ARG A 217 1.60 -20.17 -16.50
C ARG A 217 1.63 -19.61 -17.91
N GLN A 218 2.83 -19.40 -18.45
CA GLN A 218 3.06 -18.89 -19.80
C GLN A 218 2.50 -17.47 -20.03
N ALA A 219 2.20 -16.72 -18.97
CA ALA A 219 1.85 -15.32 -19.05
C ALA A 219 3.07 -14.51 -19.49
N LYS A 220 2.85 -13.48 -20.30
CA LYS A 220 3.91 -12.62 -20.82
C LYS A 220 4.00 -11.34 -19.99
N VAL A 221 5.20 -10.93 -19.62
CA VAL A 221 5.47 -9.63 -19.01
C VAL A 221 6.42 -8.85 -19.93
N ARG A 222 5.95 -7.72 -20.45
CA ARG A 222 6.66 -6.89 -21.40
C ARG A 222 7.06 -5.59 -20.76
N PHE A 223 8.35 -5.30 -20.73
CA PHE A 223 8.92 -4.09 -20.14
C PHE A 223 9.25 -3.06 -21.21
N GLY A 224 9.24 -1.78 -20.84
CA GLY A 224 9.49 -0.67 -21.77
C GLY A 224 8.28 -0.37 -22.66
N GLU A 225 7.13 -0.98 -22.42
CA GLU A 225 5.90 -0.79 -23.18
C GLU A 225 4.98 0.23 -22.50
N ARG A 226 5.08 1.47 -22.92
CA ARG A 226 4.25 2.57 -22.41
C ARG A 226 2.97 2.70 -23.24
N LEU A 227 1.82 2.48 -22.59
CA LEU A 227 0.51 2.79 -23.19
C LEU A 227 0.35 4.32 -23.32
N ARG A 228 -0.05 4.79 -24.49
CA ARG A 228 -0.28 6.20 -24.82
C ARG A 228 -1.74 6.53 -25.01
N GLY A 229 -2.55 5.56 -25.40
CA GLY A 229 -3.98 5.74 -25.62
C GLY A 229 -4.76 4.44 -25.66
N VAL A 230 -6.05 4.55 -25.47
CA VAL A 230 -7.02 3.47 -25.65
C VAL A 230 -8.06 3.92 -26.66
N ARG A 231 -8.26 3.15 -27.72
CA ARG A 231 -9.31 3.44 -28.69
C ARG A 231 -10.59 2.69 -28.35
N PHE A 232 -11.69 3.41 -28.43
CA PHE A 232 -13.00 2.88 -28.08
C PHE A 232 -13.95 2.92 -29.27
N GLU A 233 -14.79 1.88 -29.39
CA GLU A 233 -15.98 1.85 -30.25
C GLU A 233 -17.19 1.55 -29.35
N GLY A 234 -18.10 2.53 -29.24
CA GLY A 234 -19.23 2.44 -28.32
C GLY A 234 -18.80 2.17 -26.88
N ALA A 235 -19.29 1.10 -26.29
CA ALA A 235 -19.01 0.70 -24.92
C ALA A 235 -17.82 -0.27 -24.79
N ARG A 236 -16.88 -0.28 -25.73
CA ARG A 236 -15.79 -1.24 -25.77
C ARG A 236 -14.46 -0.61 -26.17
N ALA A 237 -13.37 -1.01 -25.50
CA ALA A 237 -12.01 -0.76 -25.97
C ALA A 237 -11.69 -1.74 -27.10
N VAL A 238 -11.24 -1.22 -28.26
CA VAL A 238 -10.94 -2.00 -29.48
C VAL A 238 -9.45 -2.02 -29.81
N ALA A 239 -8.67 -1.08 -29.27
CA ALA A 239 -7.22 -1.11 -29.46
C ALA A 239 -6.50 -0.41 -28.29
N LEU A 240 -5.23 -0.80 -28.11
CA LEU A 240 -4.28 -0.21 -27.16
C LEU A 240 -3.11 0.37 -27.98
N ASP A 241 -2.92 1.67 -27.89
CA ASP A 241 -1.87 2.39 -28.61
C ASP A 241 -0.65 2.55 -27.70
N PHE A 242 0.36 1.72 -27.89
CA PHE A 242 1.65 1.82 -27.23
C PHE A 242 2.58 2.80 -27.95
N GLU A 243 3.69 3.17 -27.33
CA GLU A 243 4.67 4.08 -27.91
C GLU A 243 5.27 3.54 -29.23
N ALA A 244 5.49 2.24 -29.32
CA ALA A 244 6.11 1.60 -30.47
C ALA A 244 5.10 1.04 -31.49
N GLU A 245 3.94 0.56 -31.03
CA GLU A 245 2.95 -0.13 -31.87
C GLU A 245 1.53 -0.02 -31.32
N SER A 246 0.54 -0.24 -32.18
CA SER A 246 -0.86 -0.38 -31.78
C SER A 246 -1.26 -1.85 -31.76
N LEU A 247 -1.92 -2.26 -30.68
CA LEU A 247 -2.46 -3.59 -30.50
C LEU A 247 -3.98 -3.58 -30.67
N THR A 248 -4.49 -4.27 -31.70
CA THR A 248 -5.93 -4.47 -31.88
C THR A 248 -6.43 -5.55 -30.92
N LEU A 249 -7.53 -5.27 -30.22
CA LEU A 249 -8.17 -6.19 -29.29
C LEU A 249 -9.21 -7.04 -30.02
N SER A 250 -9.24 -8.34 -29.76
CA SER A 250 -10.33 -9.21 -30.19
C SER A 250 -11.59 -8.98 -29.35
N ASP A 251 -12.74 -9.50 -29.81
CA ASP A 251 -14.02 -9.31 -29.08
C ASP A 251 -14.03 -9.92 -27.69
N ASP A 252 -13.23 -10.93 -27.43
CA ASP A 252 -13.12 -11.58 -26.14
C ASP A 252 -12.06 -10.95 -25.21
N ASP A 253 -11.18 -10.07 -25.71
CA ASP A 253 -10.10 -9.52 -24.93
C ASP A 253 -10.58 -8.52 -23.88
N GLY A 254 -9.92 -8.57 -22.72
CA GLY A 254 -10.16 -7.66 -21.60
C GLY A 254 -8.92 -6.86 -21.23
N VAL A 255 -9.14 -5.69 -20.64
CA VAL A 255 -8.06 -4.77 -20.24
C VAL A 255 -8.20 -4.41 -18.77
N VAL A 256 -7.11 -4.54 -18.00
CA VAL A 256 -6.99 -3.97 -16.65
C VAL A 256 -6.05 -2.77 -16.74
N ILE A 257 -6.54 -1.57 -16.45
CA ILE A 257 -5.72 -0.37 -16.33
C ILE A 257 -5.26 -0.25 -14.88
N ALA A 258 -3.98 -0.57 -14.63
CA ALA A 258 -3.37 -0.60 -13.31
C ALA A 258 -2.22 0.43 -13.17
N VAL A 259 -2.36 1.55 -13.84
CA VAL A 259 -1.43 2.69 -13.81
C VAL A 259 -1.80 3.67 -12.67
N PRO A 260 -0.90 4.59 -12.30
CA PRO A 260 -1.20 5.63 -11.32
C PRO A 260 -2.36 6.55 -11.74
N SER A 261 -3.07 7.15 -10.75
CA SER A 261 -4.23 8.03 -10.98
C SER A 261 -3.94 9.18 -11.96
N TRP A 262 -2.77 9.78 -11.87
CA TRP A 262 -2.36 10.90 -12.76
C TRP A 262 -2.05 10.49 -14.21
N VAL A 263 -1.91 9.19 -14.48
CA VAL A 263 -1.72 8.65 -15.84
C VAL A 263 -3.05 8.26 -16.46
N VAL A 264 -3.99 7.83 -15.63
CA VAL A 264 -5.31 7.34 -16.11
C VAL A 264 -6.09 8.43 -16.81
N GLY A 265 -6.02 9.69 -16.36
CA GLY A 265 -6.72 10.81 -16.99
C GLY A 265 -6.34 11.02 -18.46
N ASP A 266 -5.09 10.74 -18.81
CA ASP A 266 -4.62 10.80 -20.21
C ASP A 266 -5.12 9.63 -21.06
N LEU A 267 -5.39 8.47 -20.43
CA LEU A 267 -5.79 7.24 -21.12
C LEU A 267 -7.30 7.07 -21.24
N LEU A 268 -8.04 7.53 -20.24
CA LEU A 268 -9.49 7.37 -20.13
C LEU A 268 -10.12 8.75 -19.93
N PRO A 269 -10.57 9.39 -21.03
CA PRO A 269 -11.17 10.72 -20.93
C PRO A 269 -12.44 10.70 -20.08
N ASP A 270 -12.72 11.81 -19.42
CA ASP A 270 -13.89 12.03 -18.55
C ASP A 270 -13.90 11.17 -17.27
N LEU A 271 -12.79 10.54 -16.90
CA LEU A 271 -12.68 9.81 -15.65
C LEU A 271 -12.10 10.72 -14.57
N GLU A 272 -12.91 11.06 -13.58
CA GLU A 272 -12.42 11.74 -12.39
C GLU A 272 -11.56 10.78 -11.53
N THR A 273 -10.40 11.25 -11.09
CA THR A 273 -9.47 10.50 -10.24
C THR A 273 -8.89 11.43 -9.17
N PRO A 274 -8.38 10.88 -8.06
CA PRO A 274 -7.62 11.68 -7.10
C PRO A 274 -6.44 12.39 -7.77
N ASP A 275 -6.35 13.70 -7.58
CA ASP A 275 -5.39 14.60 -8.21
C ASP A 275 -4.42 15.26 -7.21
N GLU A 276 -4.71 15.17 -5.92
CA GLU A 276 -3.84 15.62 -4.84
C GLU A 276 -3.11 14.42 -4.22
N HIS A 277 -1.78 14.56 -4.09
CA HIS A 277 -0.92 13.48 -3.60
C HIS A 277 -0.12 13.93 -2.39
N ARG A 278 0.35 12.96 -1.61
CA ARG A 278 1.25 13.17 -0.48
C ARG A 278 2.55 12.42 -0.68
N ALA A 279 3.63 13.08 -0.28
CA ALA A 279 4.97 12.53 -0.36
C ALA A 279 5.30 11.66 0.87
N ILE A 280 6.23 10.74 0.67
CA ILE A 280 6.94 10.00 1.73
C ILE A 280 8.44 10.21 1.51
N VAL A 281 9.17 10.42 2.62
CA VAL A 281 10.63 10.43 2.63
C VAL A 281 11.12 9.22 3.43
N ASN A 282 12.00 8.44 2.81
CA ASN A 282 12.70 7.35 3.47
C ASN A 282 14.20 7.66 3.52
N ALA A 283 14.86 7.27 4.61
CA ALA A 283 16.30 7.32 4.73
C ALA A 283 16.82 5.92 5.04
N HIS A 284 17.84 5.48 4.32
CA HIS A 284 18.51 4.20 4.54
C HIS A 284 19.96 4.49 4.96
N PHE A 285 20.40 3.81 6.02
CA PHE A 285 21.74 3.97 6.58
C PHE A 285 22.41 2.60 6.65
N ARG A 286 23.55 2.43 5.99
CA ARG A 286 24.30 1.19 5.98
C ARG A 286 25.07 1.02 7.30
N ILE A 287 24.37 0.56 8.30
CA ILE A 287 24.90 0.20 9.61
C ILE A 287 23.99 -0.83 10.24
N ALA A 288 24.55 -1.90 10.78
CA ALA A 288 23.76 -2.91 11.47
C ALA A 288 23.13 -2.31 12.75
N PRO A 289 21.85 -2.59 13.03
CA PRO A 289 21.19 -2.14 14.24
C PRO A 289 21.85 -2.80 15.47
N PRO A 290 21.79 -2.14 16.65
CA PRO A 290 22.31 -2.74 17.87
C PRO A 290 21.48 -3.96 18.29
N THR A 291 22.10 -4.88 18.99
CA THR A 291 21.43 -6.08 19.52
C THR A 291 20.24 -5.70 20.40
N GLY A 292 19.08 -6.32 20.15
CA GLY A 292 17.85 -6.05 20.91
C GLY A 292 17.05 -4.86 20.41
N GLN A 293 17.48 -4.18 19.34
CA GLN A 293 16.66 -3.14 18.69
C GLN A 293 15.37 -3.76 18.16
N PRO A 294 14.19 -3.19 18.47
CA PRO A 294 12.94 -3.64 17.83
C PRO A 294 13.02 -3.51 16.31
N ALA A 295 12.49 -4.50 15.58
CA ALA A 295 12.45 -4.46 14.13
C ALA A 295 11.68 -3.24 13.59
N ILE A 296 10.72 -2.74 14.37
CA ILE A 296 9.93 -1.54 14.07
C ILE A 296 9.82 -0.71 15.34
N LEU A 297 10.11 0.58 15.25
CA LEU A 297 10.00 1.53 16.34
C LEU A 297 9.27 2.78 15.86
N GLY A 298 8.11 3.08 16.45
CA GLY A 298 7.43 4.37 16.27
C GLY A 298 8.14 5.46 17.06
N VAL A 299 8.34 6.62 16.45
CA VAL A 299 9.04 7.76 17.05
C VAL A 299 8.12 8.96 17.09
N ILE A 300 8.12 9.67 18.21
CA ILE A 300 7.39 10.93 18.34
C ILE A 300 8.32 12.07 18.75
N ASN A 301 7.90 13.30 18.48
CA ASN A 301 8.65 14.53 18.79
C ASN A 301 9.99 14.65 18.04
N GLY A 302 10.12 14.01 16.88
CA GLY A 302 11.23 14.11 15.96
C GLY A 302 10.76 14.31 14.54
N LEU A 303 11.71 14.38 13.60
CA LEU A 303 11.47 14.32 12.17
C LEU A 303 11.17 12.88 11.73
N THR A 304 11.93 11.92 12.25
CA THR A 304 11.73 10.48 12.08
C THR A 304 10.39 10.05 12.70
N GLU A 305 9.56 9.33 11.96
CA GLU A 305 8.28 8.81 12.47
C GLU A 305 8.35 7.31 12.75
N TRP A 306 8.99 6.56 11.86
CA TRP A 306 9.16 5.13 11.99
C TRP A 306 10.59 4.73 11.65
N LEU A 307 11.19 3.91 12.50
CA LEU A 307 12.49 3.30 12.30
C LEU A 307 12.32 1.80 12.10
N PHE A 308 12.94 1.28 11.06
CA PHE A 308 12.99 -0.13 10.70
C PHE A 308 14.42 -0.64 10.87
N ALA A 309 14.59 -1.76 11.55
CA ALA A 309 15.87 -2.42 11.76
C ALA A 309 15.95 -3.70 10.94
N PHE A 310 16.81 -3.71 9.94
CA PHE A 310 17.13 -4.87 9.12
C PHE A 310 18.45 -5.49 9.59
N SER A 311 18.88 -6.62 9.00
CA SER A 311 20.10 -7.31 9.44
C SER A 311 21.38 -6.50 9.23
N ASP A 312 21.44 -5.67 8.20
CA ASP A 312 22.64 -4.98 7.72
C ASP A 312 22.48 -3.46 7.59
N HIS A 313 21.27 -2.95 7.80
CA HIS A 313 20.99 -1.52 7.72
C HIS A 313 19.81 -1.11 8.61
N VAL A 314 19.74 0.17 8.91
CA VAL A 314 18.56 0.82 9.48
C VAL A 314 17.91 1.73 8.45
N SER A 315 16.59 1.79 8.49
CA SER A 315 15.83 2.65 7.59
C SER A 315 14.76 3.42 8.35
N THR A 316 14.42 4.61 7.87
CA THR A 316 13.36 5.43 8.46
C THR A 316 12.31 5.82 7.43
N THR A 317 11.10 6.11 7.91
CA THR A 317 10.00 6.61 7.09
C THR A 317 9.39 7.85 7.74
N ILE A 318 9.11 8.84 6.91
CA ILE A 318 8.43 10.08 7.27
C ILE A 318 7.24 10.23 6.31
N SER A 319 6.04 10.21 6.86
CA SER A 319 4.78 10.36 6.12
C SER A 319 4.37 11.82 6.00
N GLY A 320 3.46 12.15 5.03
CA GLY A 320 3.02 13.53 4.82
C GLY A 320 4.20 14.49 4.62
N ALA A 321 5.21 14.03 3.89
CA ALA A 321 6.53 14.63 3.84
C ALA A 321 6.67 15.73 2.77
N ASP A 322 5.55 16.30 2.29
CA ASP A 322 5.56 17.34 1.25
C ASP A 322 6.46 18.53 1.62
N ARG A 323 6.44 18.92 2.90
CA ARG A 323 7.29 19.98 3.47
C ARG A 323 8.80 19.72 3.38
N LEU A 324 9.21 18.49 3.09
CA LEU A 324 10.61 18.06 3.04
C LEU A 324 11.15 17.92 1.62
N LEU A 325 10.30 18.07 0.61
CA LEU A 325 10.67 17.80 -0.78
C LEU A 325 11.78 18.72 -1.29
N ASP A 326 11.79 19.99 -0.85
CA ASP A 326 12.75 21.00 -1.27
C ASP A 326 14.02 21.06 -0.42
N ARG A 327 14.05 20.32 0.70
CA ARG A 327 15.26 20.21 1.54
C ARG A 327 16.33 19.36 0.83
N SER A 328 17.61 19.67 1.05
CA SER A 328 18.70 18.85 0.50
C SER A 328 18.67 17.44 1.06
N ARG A 329 19.20 16.46 0.34
CA ARG A 329 19.31 15.08 0.84
C ARG A 329 20.33 14.99 1.95
N GLU A 330 21.38 15.76 1.87
CA GLU A 330 22.46 15.86 2.86
C GLU A 330 21.94 16.36 4.21
N ASP A 331 21.18 17.47 4.22
CA ASP A 331 20.57 18.00 5.44
C ASP A 331 19.59 17.03 6.07
N LEU A 332 18.76 16.38 5.24
CA LEU A 332 17.84 15.37 5.73
C LEU A 332 18.56 14.16 6.33
N ALA A 333 19.60 13.67 5.66
CA ALA A 333 20.38 12.53 6.15
C ALA A 333 21.06 12.86 7.48
N ALA A 334 21.69 14.03 7.58
CA ALA A 334 22.37 14.47 8.82
C ALA A 334 21.39 14.66 9.99
N GLU A 335 20.21 15.25 9.75
CA GLU A 335 19.19 15.44 10.78
C GLU A 335 18.58 14.13 11.25
N ILE A 336 18.16 13.29 10.29
CA ILE A 336 17.56 11.99 10.58
C ILE A 336 18.58 11.09 11.30
N TRP A 337 19.87 11.13 10.88
CA TRP A 337 20.89 10.33 11.53
C TRP A 337 21.12 10.72 12.99
N ARG A 338 21.14 12.01 13.30
CA ARG A 338 21.24 12.47 14.71
C ARG A 338 20.11 11.90 15.57
N GLU A 339 18.88 11.86 15.05
CA GLU A 339 17.75 11.26 15.75
C GLU A 339 17.90 9.73 15.89
N VAL A 340 18.29 9.05 14.82
CA VAL A 340 18.52 7.59 14.82
C VAL A 340 19.62 7.20 15.81
N SER A 341 20.76 7.91 15.78
CA SER A 341 21.87 7.70 16.71
C SER A 341 21.43 7.88 18.17
N ALA A 342 20.70 8.95 18.48
CA ALA A 342 20.16 9.21 19.81
C ALA A 342 19.16 8.13 20.28
N LEU A 343 18.34 7.59 19.35
CA LEU A 343 17.37 6.55 19.65
C LEU A 343 17.99 5.17 19.86
N THR A 344 19.06 4.86 19.14
CA THR A 344 19.63 3.51 19.07
C THR A 344 20.92 3.34 19.84
N GLY A 345 21.60 4.44 20.19
CA GLY A 345 22.94 4.42 20.77
C GLY A 345 24.04 4.09 19.75
N LEU A 346 23.75 4.12 18.46
CA LEU A 346 24.74 3.99 17.39
C LEU A 346 25.69 5.19 17.38
N PRO A 347 26.90 5.07 16.79
CA PRO A 347 27.85 6.18 16.67
C PRO A 347 27.23 7.43 16.06
N PRO A 348 27.61 8.64 16.48
CA PRO A 348 27.03 9.87 15.95
C PRO A 348 27.51 10.22 14.54
N ASP A 349 28.61 9.64 14.10
CA ASP A 349 29.15 9.84 12.76
C ASP A 349 28.18 9.29 11.71
N LEU A 350 27.90 10.10 10.68
CA LEU A 350 26.97 9.75 9.62
C LEU A 350 27.53 8.59 8.77
N PRO A 351 26.92 7.39 8.80
CA PRO A 351 27.35 6.28 7.96
C PRO A 351 26.96 6.49 6.49
N PRO A 352 27.35 5.62 5.56
CA PRO A 352 26.82 5.67 4.19
C PRO A 352 25.30 5.65 4.18
N TRP A 353 24.70 6.52 3.38
CA TRP A 353 23.26 6.77 3.40
C TRP A 353 22.65 6.98 2.01
N GLN A 354 21.32 6.79 1.94
CA GLN A 354 20.51 7.15 0.80
C GLN A 354 19.17 7.74 1.25
N ILE A 355 18.78 8.87 0.64
CA ILE A 355 17.46 9.47 0.83
C ILE A 355 16.59 9.21 -0.40
N VAL A 356 15.45 8.59 -0.20
CA VAL A 356 14.43 8.35 -1.22
C VAL A 356 13.24 9.26 -0.97
N LYS A 357 12.94 10.15 -1.92
CA LYS A 357 11.77 11.05 -1.90
C LYS A 357 10.74 10.55 -2.89
N GLU A 358 9.72 9.83 -2.43
CA GLU A 358 8.59 9.45 -3.26
C GLU A 358 7.55 10.58 -3.23
N ARG A 359 7.53 11.39 -4.29
CA ARG A 359 6.72 12.61 -4.36
C ARG A 359 5.23 12.34 -4.42
N ARG A 360 4.82 11.25 -5.04
CA ARG A 360 3.42 10.83 -5.22
C ARG A 360 3.21 9.45 -4.61
N ALA A 361 3.56 9.33 -3.32
CA ALA A 361 3.52 8.07 -2.61
C ALA A 361 2.07 7.54 -2.47
N THR A 362 1.13 8.43 -2.15
CA THR A 362 -0.30 8.11 -2.03
C THR A 362 -1.13 9.27 -2.57
N PHE A 363 -2.42 9.03 -2.88
CA PHE A 363 -3.36 10.17 -2.95
C PHE A 363 -3.55 10.74 -1.54
N ALA A 364 -3.87 12.02 -1.42
CA ALA A 364 -4.21 12.63 -0.14
C ALA A 364 -5.48 12.01 0.42
N ALA A 365 -5.39 11.35 1.57
CA ALA A 365 -6.53 10.63 2.16
C ALA A 365 -7.54 11.57 2.82
N THR A 366 -7.93 12.66 2.14
CA THR A 366 -8.98 13.60 2.55
C THR A 366 -10.36 13.15 2.06
N PRO A 367 -11.46 13.60 2.66
CA PRO A 367 -12.80 13.30 2.17
C PRO A 367 -13.00 13.71 0.70
N ALA A 368 -12.47 14.86 0.30
CA ALA A 368 -12.59 15.37 -1.08
C ALA A 368 -11.90 14.45 -2.09
N GLN A 369 -10.71 13.96 -1.78
CA GLN A 369 -9.97 13.06 -2.65
C GLN A 369 -10.55 11.63 -2.63
N ASP A 370 -11.10 11.17 -1.49
CA ASP A 370 -11.79 9.90 -1.41
C ASP A 370 -13.06 9.88 -2.29
N ALA A 371 -13.77 10.99 -2.39
CA ALA A 371 -14.94 11.13 -3.24
C ALA A 371 -14.63 11.04 -4.75
N LYS A 372 -13.42 11.41 -5.17
CA LYS A 372 -12.96 11.32 -6.58
C LYS A 372 -12.52 9.91 -6.99
N ARG A 373 -12.51 8.94 -6.10
CA ARG A 373 -12.05 7.58 -6.40
C ARG A 373 -13.09 6.82 -7.21
N PRO A 374 -12.77 6.41 -8.46
CA PRO A 374 -13.71 5.65 -9.27
C PRO A 374 -13.80 4.19 -8.80
N PRO A 375 -14.94 3.52 -9.06
CA PRO A 375 -15.05 2.09 -8.88
C PRO A 375 -14.14 1.34 -9.87
N ALA A 376 -13.81 0.08 -9.56
CA ALA A 376 -13.03 -0.78 -10.46
C ALA A 376 -13.74 -1.06 -11.79
N ARG A 377 -15.09 -1.04 -11.82
CA ARG A 377 -15.91 -1.22 -13.01
C ARG A 377 -16.02 0.12 -13.74
N THR A 378 -15.68 0.11 -15.03
CA THR A 378 -15.82 1.27 -15.90
C THR A 378 -17.13 1.23 -16.71
N ARG A 379 -17.37 2.27 -17.49
CA ARG A 379 -18.46 2.30 -18.47
C ARG A 379 -18.22 1.36 -19.67
N TRP A 380 -17.00 0.93 -19.88
CA TRP A 380 -16.65 0.02 -20.96
C TRP A 380 -16.69 -1.44 -20.51
N ASN A 381 -17.30 -2.28 -21.31
CA ASN A 381 -17.61 -3.67 -20.94
C ASN A 381 -16.38 -4.55 -20.72
N ASN A 382 -15.25 -4.22 -21.38
CA ASN A 382 -14.02 -4.99 -21.33
C ASN A 382 -12.86 -4.28 -20.65
N VAL A 383 -13.10 -3.16 -19.93
CA VAL A 383 -12.07 -2.40 -19.22
C VAL A 383 -12.39 -2.34 -17.73
N ALA A 384 -11.43 -2.70 -16.91
CA ALA A 384 -11.49 -2.55 -15.45
C ALA A 384 -10.30 -1.77 -14.91
N LEU A 385 -10.49 -1.06 -13.79
CA LEU A 385 -9.45 -0.28 -13.12
C LEU A 385 -8.88 -1.04 -11.94
N ALA A 386 -7.57 -0.95 -11.74
CA ALA A 386 -6.87 -1.40 -10.55
C ALA A 386 -5.90 -0.33 -10.06
N GLY A 387 -5.70 -0.25 -8.77
CA GLY A 387 -4.84 0.71 -8.09
C GLY A 387 -5.38 1.04 -6.71
N ASP A 388 -4.51 1.36 -5.78
CA ASP A 388 -4.87 1.80 -4.44
C ASP A 388 -5.70 3.09 -4.41
N TRP A 389 -5.68 3.84 -5.51
CA TRP A 389 -6.47 5.05 -5.75
C TRP A 389 -7.92 4.78 -6.21
N THR A 390 -8.28 3.53 -6.56
CA THR A 390 -9.68 3.17 -6.86
C THR A 390 -10.50 3.01 -5.57
N GLN A 391 -11.83 3.00 -5.68
CA GLN A 391 -12.75 2.92 -4.53
C GLN A 391 -12.70 1.53 -3.86
N THR A 392 -11.63 1.26 -3.12
CA THR A 392 -11.44 0.00 -2.37
C THR A 392 -12.08 0.02 -0.97
N GLY A 393 -12.39 1.21 -0.46
CA GLY A 393 -12.85 1.45 0.91
C GLY A 393 -11.71 1.57 1.93
N LEU A 394 -10.45 1.47 1.50
CA LEU A 394 -9.26 1.64 2.34
C LEU A 394 -8.40 2.81 1.83
N PRO A 395 -7.54 3.41 2.66
CA PRO A 395 -6.52 4.35 2.19
C PRO A 395 -5.54 3.68 1.22
N ALA A 396 -4.61 4.46 0.65
CA ALA A 396 -3.59 3.96 -0.27
C ALA A 396 -2.57 3.08 0.47
N THR A 397 -2.78 1.77 0.44
CA THR A 397 -1.97 0.74 1.10
C THR A 397 -1.72 -0.44 0.18
N LEU A 398 -0.79 -1.34 0.52
CA LEU A 398 -0.59 -2.61 -0.19
C LEU A 398 -1.86 -3.47 -0.19
N GLU A 399 -2.58 -3.52 0.93
CA GLU A 399 -3.89 -4.21 1.03
C GLU A 399 -4.90 -3.64 0.01
N SER A 400 -4.98 -2.29 -0.07
CA SER A 400 -5.84 -1.60 -1.03
C SER A 400 -5.45 -1.91 -2.49
N ALA A 401 -4.14 -1.90 -2.79
CA ALA A 401 -3.63 -2.19 -4.12
C ALA A 401 -3.98 -3.63 -4.57
N VAL A 402 -3.72 -4.64 -3.74
CA VAL A 402 -4.05 -6.04 -4.05
C VAL A 402 -5.56 -6.22 -4.17
N ARG A 403 -6.35 -5.66 -3.24
CA ARG A 403 -7.82 -5.70 -3.27
C ARG A 403 -8.38 -5.14 -4.57
N SER A 404 -7.82 -4.04 -5.06
CA SER A 404 -8.23 -3.43 -6.33
C SER A 404 -7.95 -4.34 -7.53
N GLY A 405 -6.78 -4.97 -7.56
CA GLY A 405 -6.41 -5.92 -8.61
C GLY A 405 -7.34 -7.15 -8.63
N TYR A 406 -7.69 -7.68 -7.46
CA TYR A 406 -8.65 -8.78 -7.34
C TYR A 406 -10.04 -8.39 -7.83
N ARG A 407 -10.51 -7.17 -7.51
CA ARG A 407 -11.78 -6.64 -8.02
C ARG A 407 -11.77 -6.51 -9.55
N ALA A 408 -10.71 -5.95 -10.12
CA ALA A 408 -10.56 -5.80 -11.56
C ALA A 408 -10.56 -7.16 -12.28
N ALA A 409 -9.81 -8.13 -11.76
CA ALA A 409 -9.81 -9.49 -12.29
C ALA A 409 -11.20 -10.14 -12.22
N SER A 410 -11.91 -10.01 -11.11
CA SER A 410 -13.25 -10.56 -10.93
C SER A 410 -14.26 -9.98 -11.91
N ILE A 411 -14.14 -8.69 -12.25
CA ILE A 411 -14.98 -8.03 -13.27
C ILE A 411 -14.75 -8.69 -14.63
N LEU A 412 -13.49 -8.84 -15.06
CA LEU A 412 -13.18 -9.44 -16.35
C LEU A 412 -13.58 -10.93 -16.42
N ILE A 413 -13.36 -11.70 -15.35
CA ILE A 413 -13.77 -13.10 -15.25
C ILE A 413 -15.32 -13.21 -15.36
N GLY A 414 -16.05 -12.34 -14.65
CA GLY A 414 -17.52 -12.34 -14.62
C GLY A 414 -18.18 -11.92 -15.93
N THR A 415 -17.54 -11.10 -16.74
CA THR A 415 -18.06 -10.66 -18.04
C THR A 415 -18.32 -11.85 -19.00
N ARG A 416 -17.62 -12.96 -18.82
CA ARG A 416 -17.83 -14.20 -19.58
C ARG A 416 -19.18 -14.88 -19.29
N ALA A 417 -19.72 -14.73 -18.09
CA ALA A 417 -20.97 -15.38 -17.68
C ALA A 417 -22.25 -14.72 -18.23
N SER A 418 -22.13 -13.53 -18.81
CA SER A 418 -23.24 -12.72 -19.31
C SER A 418 -23.31 -12.62 -20.85
N THR A 419 -22.44 -13.30 -21.59
CA THR A 419 -22.51 -13.35 -23.07
C THR A 419 -23.70 -14.20 -23.50
N PRO A 420 -24.51 -13.83 -24.54
CA PRO A 420 -25.75 -14.49 -24.90
C PRO A 420 -25.67 -16.00 -25.17
N GLN A 421 -24.53 -16.53 -25.59
CA GLN A 421 -24.32 -17.97 -25.76
C GLN A 421 -24.42 -18.79 -24.45
N ALA A 422 -24.12 -18.19 -23.30
CA ALA A 422 -24.27 -18.84 -21.98
C ALA A 422 -25.75 -18.86 -21.54
N ARG A 423 -26.61 -17.97 -22.04
CA ARG A 423 -28.05 -17.97 -21.76
C ARG A 423 -28.80 -19.08 -22.48
N LEU A 424 -28.38 -19.40 -23.72
CA LEU A 424 -28.98 -20.49 -24.52
C LEU A 424 -28.69 -21.90 -23.93
N ALA A 425 -27.52 -22.07 -23.29
CA ALA A 425 -27.17 -23.35 -22.66
C ALA A 425 -27.92 -23.62 -21.33
N ARG A 426 -28.43 -22.59 -20.68
CA ARG A 426 -29.23 -22.74 -19.43
C ARG A 426 -30.73 -22.86 -19.63
N SER A 427 -31.23 -22.51 -20.81
CA SER A 427 -32.65 -22.67 -21.17
C SER A 427 -32.97 -23.99 -21.91
N ALA A 428 -31.97 -24.85 -22.11
CA ALA A 428 -32.12 -26.11 -22.82
C ALA A 428 -31.95 -27.36 -21.93
N SER A 429 -32.15 -27.22 -20.62
CA SER A 429 -32.28 -28.38 -19.71
C SER A 429 -33.74 -28.48 -19.25
N PRO A 430 -34.42 -29.63 -19.48
CA PRO A 430 -35.81 -29.84 -19.16
C PRO A 430 -36.11 -29.87 -17.66
#